data_7403bef269c20580641f9cc51dfdd43d
#
_entry.id   7403bef269c20580641f9cc51dfdd43d
#
_cell.length_a   1.000
_cell.length_b   1.000
_cell.length_c   1.000
_cell.angle_alpha   90.00
_cell.angle_beta   90.00
_cell.angle_gamma   90.00
#
_symmetry.space_group_name_H-M   'P 1'
#
loop_
_entity.id
_entity.type
_entity.pdbx_description
1 polymer ?
#
loop_
_entity_poly.entity_id
_entity_poly.type
_entity_poly.pdbx_seq_one_letter_code
_entity_poly.pdbx_strand_id
1 'polypeptide(L)'
;MTSSVVSNEMYVILGASGNTGSIIANSLLSAGKKVRVVGRDSGRLQRFVDKGAEAFTADMSDAAALTKAFGGARAAYLMLPPAKSREEQERDSDAIAKAVKESGLRYAVHLSSYGAQVPENTGPLVGLHASEEKLNAISGLNALHLRAGYFMENNLAAIGMIYGMGLVGNALLPDVKLPMIATRDVGNYAAQRLLHLDFSGKQTRELLGERDLSMTEVTAVIARGIGKPDLRYQQLSYDQVEQALIDLGVPPKGAALYVEMYKAINEQVVVPLEPRSPENTTPTSFESFVQDVFVAAYRGKTSNA
;
A
#
# COMPACT_ATOMS: atom_id res chain seq x y z
N MET A 1 32.13 -29.91 -4.52
CA MET A 1 31.83 -28.84 -3.55
C MET A 1 31.59 -27.56 -4.34
N THR A 2 30.34 -27.32 -4.72
CA THR A 2 29.96 -26.09 -5.41
C THR A 2 29.85 -24.99 -4.36
N SER A 3 30.86 -24.12 -4.32
CA SER A 3 30.82 -22.89 -3.53
C SER A 3 29.62 -22.07 -4.03
N SER A 4 28.57 -21.98 -3.22
CA SER A 4 27.50 -21.01 -3.44
C SER A 4 28.13 -19.63 -3.26
N VAL A 5 28.41 -18.97 -4.37
CA VAL A 5 28.70 -17.53 -4.37
C VAL A 5 27.44 -16.86 -3.80
N VAL A 6 27.49 -16.50 -2.53
CA VAL A 6 26.47 -15.64 -1.93
C VAL A 6 26.50 -14.35 -2.74
N SER A 7 25.53 -14.15 -3.61
CA SER A 7 25.45 -12.95 -4.43
C SER A 7 25.30 -11.76 -3.48
N ASN A 8 26.27 -10.86 -3.52
CA ASN A 8 26.37 -9.69 -2.64
C ASN A 8 25.35 -8.59 -3.04
N GLU A 9 24.18 -9.02 -3.47
CA GLU A 9 23.16 -8.19 -4.10
C GLU A 9 22.29 -7.50 -3.06
N MET A 10 22.24 -6.17 -3.12
CA MET A 10 21.46 -5.32 -2.23
C MET A 10 20.02 -5.16 -2.75
N TYR A 11 19.06 -5.29 -1.87
CA TYR A 11 17.65 -4.98 -2.12
C TYR A 11 17.26 -3.72 -1.34
N VAL A 12 16.62 -2.76 -1.98
CA VAL A 12 16.22 -1.50 -1.36
C VAL A 12 14.72 -1.44 -1.19
N ILE A 13 14.24 -1.12 0.02
CA ILE A 13 12.82 -1.12 0.35
C ILE A 13 12.42 0.28 0.80
N LEU A 14 11.67 1.00 -0.06
CA LEU A 14 11.06 2.27 0.32
C LEU A 14 9.87 2.01 1.25
N GLY A 15 9.66 2.90 2.22
CA GLY A 15 8.54 2.77 3.16
C GLY A 15 8.61 1.52 4.03
N ALA A 16 9.81 1.04 4.39
CA ALA A 16 10.04 -0.19 5.12
C ALA A 16 9.34 -0.24 6.49
N SER A 17 9.06 0.90 7.12
CA SER A 17 8.31 0.95 8.39
C SER A 17 6.79 0.81 8.23
N GLY A 18 6.27 0.86 6.99
CA GLY A 18 4.84 0.71 6.67
C GLY A 18 4.39 -0.75 6.59
N ASN A 19 3.09 -0.94 6.31
CA ASN A 19 2.47 -2.26 6.31
C ASN A 19 3.10 -3.22 5.30
N THR A 20 3.12 -2.89 4.03
CA THR A 20 3.68 -3.75 2.97
C THR A 20 5.21 -3.82 3.03
N GLY A 21 5.88 -2.66 3.16
CA GLY A 21 7.35 -2.58 3.19
C GLY A 21 7.98 -3.38 4.33
N SER A 22 7.34 -3.42 5.51
CA SER A 22 7.84 -4.19 6.64
C SER A 22 7.81 -5.70 6.40
N ILE A 23 6.81 -6.18 5.71
CA ILE A 23 6.68 -7.59 5.34
C ILE A 23 7.75 -7.96 4.32
N ILE A 24 7.92 -7.13 3.30
CA ILE A 24 8.94 -7.33 2.27
C ILE A 24 10.35 -7.35 2.89
N ALA A 25 10.68 -6.35 3.71
CA ALA A 25 11.99 -6.26 4.35
C ALA A 25 12.28 -7.50 5.21
N ASN A 26 11.31 -7.92 6.06
CA ASN A 26 11.47 -9.12 6.88
C ASN A 26 11.60 -10.40 6.03
N SER A 27 10.83 -10.56 4.96
CA SER A 27 10.89 -11.73 4.09
C SER A 27 12.25 -11.85 3.39
N LEU A 28 12.80 -10.73 2.88
CA LEU A 28 14.11 -10.71 2.24
C LEU A 28 15.25 -10.98 3.24
N LEU A 29 15.19 -10.39 4.44
CA LEU A 29 16.16 -10.65 5.51
C LEU A 29 16.13 -12.12 5.93
N SER A 30 14.95 -12.71 6.11
CA SER A 30 14.78 -14.12 6.44
C SER A 30 15.30 -15.05 5.34
N ALA A 31 15.28 -14.60 4.08
CA ALA A 31 15.88 -15.30 2.95
C ALA A 31 17.40 -15.05 2.81
N GLY A 32 18.04 -14.42 3.80
CA GLY A 32 19.48 -14.15 3.81
C GLY A 32 19.94 -13.10 2.80
N LYS A 33 19.03 -12.24 2.31
CA LYS A 33 19.36 -11.17 1.38
C LYS A 33 19.90 -9.95 2.11
N LYS A 34 20.81 -9.20 1.48
CA LYS A 34 21.18 -7.87 1.95
C LYS A 34 20.08 -6.88 1.66
N VAL A 35 19.60 -6.22 2.70
CA VAL A 35 18.45 -5.30 2.61
C VAL A 35 18.84 -3.93 3.12
N ARG A 36 18.59 -2.90 2.33
CA ARG A 36 18.60 -1.50 2.75
C ARG A 36 17.18 -1.02 2.91
N VAL A 37 16.83 -0.62 4.12
CA VAL A 37 15.51 -0.09 4.46
C VAL A 37 15.54 1.44 4.44
N VAL A 38 14.61 2.04 3.71
CA VAL A 38 14.54 3.49 3.53
C VAL A 38 13.28 4.05 4.18
N GLY A 39 13.44 5.11 4.96
CA GLY A 39 12.34 5.82 5.62
C GLY A 39 12.82 7.13 6.23
N ARG A 40 11.88 7.98 6.69
CA ARG A 40 12.19 9.29 7.28
C ARG A 40 12.64 9.26 8.73
N ASP A 41 12.25 8.23 9.46
CA ASP A 41 12.47 8.07 10.90
C ASP A 41 13.41 6.88 11.15
N SER A 42 14.64 7.17 11.54
CA SER A 42 15.67 6.16 11.84
C SER A 42 15.26 5.24 12.99
N GLY A 43 14.54 5.74 14.00
CA GLY A 43 14.08 4.94 15.14
C GLY A 43 13.12 3.84 14.70
N ARG A 44 12.24 4.12 13.75
CA ARG A 44 11.33 3.12 13.17
C ARG A 44 12.02 2.09 12.28
N LEU A 45 13.24 2.39 11.82
CA LEU A 45 14.05 1.46 11.02
C LEU A 45 14.91 0.54 11.89
N GLN A 46 15.17 0.88 13.16
CA GLN A 46 16.07 0.15 14.05
C GLN A 46 15.73 -1.35 14.14
N ARG A 47 14.44 -1.69 14.21
CA ARG A 47 13.98 -3.09 14.25
C ARG A 47 14.44 -3.97 13.07
N PHE A 48 14.80 -3.36 11.95
CA PHE A 48 15.35 -4.05 10.77
C PHE A 48 16.88 -4.10 10.84
N VAL A 49 17.52 -3.06 11.40
CA VAL A 49 18.96 -3.04 11.65
C VAL A 49 19.35 -4.16 12.61
N ASP A 50 18.55 -4.38 13.65
CA ASP A 50 18.75 -5.48 14.61
C ASP A 50 18.66 -6.87 13.94
N LYS A 51 18.07 -6.94 12.75
CA LYS A 51 17.99 -8.15 11.91
C LYS A 51 19.01 -8.16 10.76
N GLY A 52 19.94 -7.21 10.73
CA GLY A 52 21.01 -7.14 9.75
C GLY A 52 20.74 -6.28 8.51
N ALA A 53 19.69 -5.46 8.51
CA ALA A 53 19.46 -4.50 7.44
C ALA A 53 20.36 -3.26 7.58
N GLU A 54 20.65 -2.61 6.46
CA GLU A 54 21.23 -1.27 6.42
C GLU A 54 20.08 -0.23 6.47
N ALA A 55 20.07 0.67 7.44
CA ALA A 55 19.12 1.77 7.49
C ALA A 55 19.62 2.97 6.68
N PHE A 56 18.74 3.56 5.90
CA PHE A 56 19.01 4.78 5.14
C PHE A 56 17.89 5.78 5.36
N THR A 57 18.20 6.94 5.93
CA THR A 57 17.22 7.99 6.17
C THR A 57 17.12 8.91 4.96
N ALA A 58 15.94 8.98 4.35
CA ALA A 58 15.64 9.86 3.22
C ALA A 58 14.17 10.26 3.20
N ASP A 59 13.91 11.47 2.70
CA ASP A 59 12.58 11.89 2.26
C ASP A 59 12.31 11.39 0.84
N MET A 60 11.06 11.06 0.51
CA MET A 60 10.70 10.55 -0.81
C MET A 60 10.79 11.63 -1.90
N SER A 61 10.85 12.91 -1.52
CA SER A 61 11.06 14.04 -2.43
C SER A 61 12.55 14.35 -2.69
N ASP A 62 13.48 13.72 -1.97
CA ASP A 62 14.92 13.94 -2.15
C ASP A 62 15.52 12.94 -3.14
N ALA A 63 15.49 13.31 -4.43
CA ALA A 63 16.03 12.48 -5.49
C ALA A 63 17.53 12.15 -5.31
N ALA A 64 18.32 13.07 -4.75
CA ALA A 64 19.75 12.83 -4.57
C ALA A 64 20.04 11.81 -3.46
N ALA A 65 19.29 11.90 -2.34
CA ALA A 65 19.37 10.91 -1.29
C ALA A 65 18.86 9.54 -1.77
N LEU A 66 17.75 9.50 -2.50
CA LEU A 66 17.21 8.26 -3.06
C LEU A 66 18.16 7.64 -4.10
N THR A 67 18.84 8.43 -4.94
CA THR A 67 19.86 7.93 -5.87
C THR A 67 20.99 7.21 -5.11
N LYS A 68 21.46 7.81 -4.01
CA LYS A 68 22.44 7.16 -3.12
C LYS A 68 21.89 5.88 -2.49
N ALA A 69 20.63 5.93 -2.03
CA ALA A 69 19.97 4.77 -1.44
C ALA A 69 19.87 3.59 -2.42
N PHE A 70 19.60 3.84 -3.70
CA PHE A 70 19.55 2.82 -4.76
C PHE A 70 20.93 2.41 -5.27
N GLY A 71 21.99 3.12 -4.91
CA GLY A 71 23.36 2.82 -5.37
C GLY A 71 23.76 1.37 -5.07
N GLY A 72 24.16 0.63 -6.11
CA GLY A 72 24.53 -0.78 -6.02
C GLY A 72 23.38 -1.76 -5.77
N ALA A 73 22.14 -1.30 -5.81
CA ALA A 73 20.98 -2.17 -5.65
C ALA A 73 20.73 -3.04 -6.89
N ARG A 74 20.42 -4.31 -6.66
CA ARG A 74 19.92 -5.22 -7.70
C ARG A 74 18.47 -4.94 -8.03
N ALA A 75 17.64 -4.75 -6.99
CA ALA A 75 16.22 -4.53 -7.11
C ALA A 75 15.70 -3.66 -5.96
N ALA A 76 14.56 -3.01 -6.19
CA ALA A 76 13.90 -2.20 -5.17
C ALA A 76 12.39 -2.41 -5.14
N TYR A 77 11.82 -2.22 -3.94
CA TYR A 77 10.40 -1.98 -3.75
C TYR A 77 10.16 -0.47 -3.67
N LEU A 78 9.28 0.02 -4.53
CA LEU A 78 8.94 1.43 -4.66
C LEU A 78 7.49 1.66 -4.23
N MET A 79 7.23 2.79 -3.58
CA MET A 79 5.88 3.21 -3.20
C MET A 79 5.82 4.72 -3.02
N LEU A 80 4.66 5.31 -3.29
CA LEU A 80 4.38 6.69 -2.91
C LEU A 80 3.83 6.75 -1.49
N PRO A 81 4.20 7.76 -0.69
CA PRO A 81 3.54 8.02 0.59
C PRO A 81 2.05 8.33 0.41
N PRO A 82 1.23 8.21 1.48
CA PRO A 82 -0.15 8.70 1.45
C PRO A 82 -0.23 10.15 0.97
N ALA A 83 -1.18 10.42 0.07
CA ALA A 83 -1.33 11.72 -0.57
C ALA A 83 -1.69 12.82 0.43
N LYS A 84 -0.89 13.86 0.49
CA LYS A 84 -1.19 15.09 1.23
C LYS A 84 -1.69 16.19 0.30
N SER A 85 -1.22 16.19 -0.93
CA SER A 85 -1.71 17.01 -2.05
C SER A 85 -1.25 16.38 -3.37
N ARG A 86 -1.81 16.82 -4.49
CA ARG A 86 -1.41 16.40 -5.83
C ARG A 86 0.04 16.83 -6.13
N GLU A 87 0.40 18.04 -5.75
CA GLU A 87 1.74 18.59 -5.96
C GLU A 87 2.82 17.80 -5.17
N GLU A 88 2.50 17.34 -3.96
CA GLU A 88 3.42 16.49 -3.19
C GLU A 88 3.58 15.12 -3.82
N GLN A 89 2.48 14.49 -4.25
CA GLN A 89 2.56 13.20 -4.96
C GLN A 89 3.38 13.28 -6.24
N GLU A 90 3.21 14.35 -7.02
CA GLU A 90 3.97 14.58 -8.25
C GLU A 90 5.45 14.73 -7.96
N ARG A 91 5.81 15.58 -6.98
CA ARG A 91 7.20 15.79 -6.55
C ARG A 91 7.86 14.49 -6.07
N ASP A 92 7.17 13.71 -5.24
CA ASP A 92 7.68 12.44 -4.73
C ASP A 92 7.87 11.43 -5.87
N SER A 93 6.92 11.36 -6.79
CA SER A 93 6.98 10.51 -7.98
C SER A 93 8.14 10.90 -8.90
N ASP A 94 8.36 12.21 -9.14
CA ASP A 94 9.48 12.71 -9.92
C ASP A 94 10.83 12.37 -9.30
N ALA A 95 10.94 12.56 -7.97
CA ALA A 95 12.17 12.26 -7.24
C ALA A 95 12.51 10.76 -7.29
N ILE A 96 11.52 9.89 -7.08
CA ILE A 96 11.69 8.43 -7.14
C ILE A 96 12.10 8.02 -8.56
N ALA A 97 11.38 8.47 -9.60
CA ALA A 97 11.69 8.11 -10.99
C ALA A 97 13.07 8.59 -11.42
N LYS A 98 13.45 9.83 -11.03
CA LYS A 98 14.79 10.38 -11.26
C LYS A 98 15.85 9.52 -10.57
N ALA A 99 15.67 9.19 -9.31
CA ALA A 99 16.62 8.38 -8.54
C ALA A 99 16.78 6.96 -9.13
N VAL A 100 15.68 6.32 -9.54
CA VAL A 100 15.72 5.02 -10.22
C VAL A 100 16.54 5.10 -11.52
N LYS A 101 16.31 6.14 -12.32
CA LYS A 101 17.03 6.36 -13.58
C LYS A 101 18.53 6.60 -13.34
N GLU A 102 18.88 7.51 -12.43
CA GLU A 102 20.26 7.91 -12.17
C GLU A 102 21.09 6.82 -11.47
N SER A 103 20.46 5.99 -10.64
CA SER A 103 21.14 4.86 -9.97
C SER A 103 21.41 3.67 -10.89
N GLY A 104 20.76 3.61 -12.05
CA GLY A 104 20.85 2.46 -12.97
C GLY A 104 20.15 1.21 -12.42
N LEU A 105 19.17 1.36 -11.52
CA LEU A 105 18.38 0.25 -10.99
C LEU A 105 17.72 -0.55 -12.12
N ARG A 106 17.83 -1.88 -12.05
CA ARG A 106 17.36 -2.76 -13.13
C ARG A 106 16.02 -3.44 -12.89
N TYR A 107 15.62 -3.60 -11.63
CA TYR A 107 14.36 -4.26 -11.25
C TYR A 107 13.65 -3.45 -10.20
N ALA A 108 12.38 -3.19 -10.42
CA ALA A 108 11.51 -2.51 -9.45
C ALA A 108 10.16 -3.22 -9.34
N VAL A 109 9.74 -3.51 -8.11
CA VAL A 109 8.35 -3.83 -7.79
C VAL A 109 7.73 -2.56 -7.20
N HIS A 110 6.74 -2.01 -7.89
CA HIS A 110 6.10 -0.74 -7.54
C HIS A 110 4.70 -0.97 -7.02
N LEU A 111 4.41 -0.48 -5.81
CA LEU A 111 3.06 -0.48 -5.26
C LEU A 111 2.22 0.58 -5.98
N SER A 112 1.23 0.11 -6.69
CA SER A 112 0.19 0.90 -7.33
C SER A 112 -1.18 0.49 -6.78
N SER A 113 -2.25 0.90 -7.43
CA SER A 113 -3.62 0.59 -7.02
C SER A 113 -4.47 0.20 -8.22
N TYR A 114 -5.46 -0.67 -8.01
CA TYR A 114 -6.54 -0.80 -9.00
C TYR A 114 -7.15 0.59 -9.24
N GLY A 115 -7.53 0.87 -10.46
CA GLY A 115 -7.97 2.21 -10.87
C GLY A 115 -6.83 3.14 -11.31
N ALA A 116 -5.55 2.80 -11.13
CA ALA A 116 -4.41 3.61 -11.61
C ALA A 116 -4.33 3.68 -13.15
N GLN A 117 -5.12 2.92 -13.89
CA GLN A 117 -5.25 3.09 -15.34
C GLN A 117 -6.01 4.35 -15.73
N VAL A 118 -6.76 4.96 -14.81
CA VAL A 118 -7.54 6.17 -15.07
C VAL A 118 -6.67 7.41 -14.79
N PRO A 119 -6.44 8.28 -15.79
CA PRO A 119 -5.46 9.35 -15.67
C PRO A 119 -5.93 10.58 -14.89
N GLU A 120 -7.23 10.70 -14.60
CA GLU A 120 -7.81 11.90 -14.00
C GLU A 120 -9.05 11.59 -13.15
N ASN A 121 -9.42 12.52 -12.27
CA ASN A 121 -10.65 12.49 -11.47
C ASN A 121 -10.79 11.25 -10.54
N THR A 122 -9.67 10.67 -10.12
CA THR A 122 -9.64 9.51 -9.20
C THR A 122 -8.83 9.79 -7.94
N GLY A 123 -8.65 11.05 -7.60
CA GLY A 123 -7.94 11.48 -6.40
C GLY A 123 -6.48 11.01 -6.34
N PRO A 124 -6.06 10.31 -5.27
CA PRO A 124 -4.68 9.86 -5.14
C PRO A 124 -4.22 8.89 -6.24
N LEU A 125 -5.15 8.22 -6.94
CA LEU A 125 -4.81 7.25 -7.97
C LEU A 125 -4.18 7.91 -9.20
N VAL A 126 -4.50 9.20 -9.46
CA VAL A 126 -3.85 9.99 -10.51
C VAL A 126 -2.35 10.08 -10.30
N GLY A 127 -1.89 10.24 -9.05
CA GLY A 127 -0.46 10.24 -8.72
C GLY A 127 0.19 8.88 -8.94
N LEU A 128 -0.54 7.79 -8.71
CA LEU A 128 -0.06 6.43 -9.00
C LEU A 128 0.01 6.17 -10.50
N HIS A 129 -1.00 6.61 -11.28
CA HIS A 129 -0.97 6.60 -12.74
C HIS A 129 0.30 7.30 -13.27
N ALA A 130 0.54 8.54 -12.84
CA ALA A 130 1.71 9.31 -13.24
C ALA A 130 3.02 8.62 -12.83
N SER A 131 3.06 7.97 -11.67
CA SER A 131 4.22 7.20 -11.22
C SER A 131 4.49 5.98 -12.10
N GLU A 132 3.44 5.23 -12.50
CA GLU A 132 3.59 4.12 -13.45
C GLU A 132 4.18 4.62 -14.78
N GLU A 133 3.64 5.70 -15.35
CA GLU A 133 4.12 6.28 -16.61
C GLU A 133 5.58 6.74 -16.54
N LYS A 134 5.98 7.42 -15.45
CA LYS A 134 7.36 7.87 -15.25
C LYS A 134 8.33 6.68 -15.15
N LEU A 135 7.95 5.61 -14.43
CA LEU A 135 8.78 4.40 -14.34
C LEU A 135 8.80 3.63 -15.67
N ASN A 136 7.69 3.62 -16.41
CA ASN A 136 7.61 3.01 -17.73
C ASN A 136 8.54 3.68 -18.75
N ALA A 137 8.75 4.98 -18.65
CA ALA A 137 9.63 5.75 -19.52
C ALA A 137 11.14 5.47 -19.30
N ILE A 138 11.52 4.76 -18.21
CA ILE A 138 12.93 4.47 -17.91
C ILE A 138 13.40 3.27 -18.73
N SER A 139 14.30 3.50 -19.67
CA SER A 139 14.92 2.45 -20.47
C SER A 139 15.78 1.51 -19.61
N GLY A 140 15.70 0.21 -19.87
CA GLY A 140 16.48 -0.82 -19.15
C GLY A 140 15.95 -1.19 -17.76
N LEU A 141 14.95 -0.50 -17.22
CA LEU A 141 14.26 -0.88 -16.01
C LEU A 141 13.22 -1.97 -16.32
N ASN A 142 13.27 -3.09 -15.59
CA ASN A 142 12.18 -4.04 -15.50
C ASN A 142 11.29 -3.59 -14.33
N ALA A 143 10.07 -3.19 -14.62
CA ALA A 143 9.12 -2.70 -13.63
C ALA A 143 7.88 -3.60 -13.57
N LEU A 144 7.50 -4.01 -12.37
CA LEU A 144 6.25 -4.68 -12.08
C LEU A 144 5.39 -3.78 -11.21
N HIS A 145 4.31 -3.24 -11.77
CA HIS A 145 3.32 -2.45 -11.04
C HIS A 145 2.30 -3.38 -10.41
N LEU A 146 2.21 -3.35 -9.08
CA LEU A 146 1.21 -4.11 -8.33
C LEU A 146 0.01 -3.21 -8.06
N ARG A 147 -1.04 -3.35 -8.84
CA ARG A 147 -2.31 -2.64 -8.65
C ARG A 147 -3.14 -3.38 -7.60
N ALA A 148 -2.91 -3.02 -6.35
CA ALA A 148 -3.58 -3.64 -5.22
C ALA A 148 -5.02 -3.13 -5.06
N GLY A 149 -5.94 -4.00 -4.67
CA GLY A 149 -7.29 -3.67 -4.26
C GLY A 149 -7.33 -2.82 -2.99
N TYR A 150 -8.54 -2.50 -2.52
CA TYR A 150 -8.75 -1.72 -1.30
C TYR A 150 -8.18 -2.45 -0.09
N PHE A 151 -7.28 -1.80 0.65
CA PHE A 151 -6.63 -2.44 1.79
C PHE A 151 -7.61 -2.72 2.93
N MET A 152 -7.63 -3.95 3.42
CA MET A 152 -8.42 -4.35 4.59
C MET A 152 -8.09 -3.49 5.81
N GLU A 153 -6.83 -3.09 5.95
CA GLU A 153 -6.31 -2.24 7.03
C GLU A 153 -6.96 -0.84 7.07
N ASN A 154 -7.51 -0.35 5.96
CA ASN A 154 -8.23 0.93 5.94
C ASN A 154 -9.43 0.92 6.89
N ASN A 155 -10.02 -0.26 7.14
CA ASN A 155 -11.15 -0.41 8.05
C ASN A 155 -10.77 -0.20 9.53
N LEU A 156 -9.49 -0.21 9.89
CA LEU A 156 -9.03 0.11 11.24
C LEU A 156 -9.37 1.54 11.65
N ALA A 157 -9.51 2.45 10.69
CA ALA A 157 -9.95 3.83 10.94
C ALA A 157 -11.37 3.90 11.55
N ALA A 158 -12.22 2.90 11.30
CA ALA A 158 -13.58 2.83 11.86
C ALA A 158 -13.61 2.57 13.37
N ILE A 159 -12.52 2.08 13.97
CA ILE A 159 -12.49 1.70 15.41
C ILE A 159 -12.92 2.86 16.31
N GLY A 160 -12.46 4.09 16.03
CA GLY A 160 -12.87 5.27 16.79
C GLY A 160 -14.37 5.54 16.73
N MET A 161 -14.95 5.41 15.54
CA MET A 161 -16.38 5.64 15.31
C MET A 161 -17.24 4.53 15.95
N ILE A 162 -16.76 3.28 15.93
CA ILE A 162 -17.43 2.17 16.59
C ILE A 162 -17.51 2.40 18.09
N TYR A 163 -16.47 2.96 18.73
CA TYR A 163 -16.51 3.30 20.16
C TYR A 163 -17.41 4.49 20.46
N GLY A 164 -17.28 5.56 19.71
CA GLY A 164 -18.00 6.81 20.00
C GLY A 164 -19.47 6.78 19.58
N MET A 165 -19.80 6.09 18.49
CA MET A 165 -21.10 6.20 17.84
C MET A 165 -21.80 4.84 17.60
N GLY A 166 -21.11 3.73 17.80
CA GLY A 166 -21.66 2.39 17.56
C GLY A 166 -21.93 2.07 16.08
N LEU A 167 -21.19 2.69 15.15
CA LEU A 167 -21.38 2.50 13.72
C LEU A 167 -20.03 2.45 12.96
N VAL A 168 -20.08 1.92 11.75
CA VAL A 168 -19.02 2.04 10.76
C VAL A 168 -19.46 3.06 9.69
N GLY A 169 -18.69 4.12 9.49
CA GLY A 169 -19.03 5.17 8.55
C GLY A 169 -17.96 5.39 7.48
N ASN A 170 -18.39 5.60 6.23
CA ASN A 170 -17.54 5.95 5.09
C ASN A 170 -18.39 6.64 4.02
N ALA A 171 -17.77 7.29 3.03
CA ALA A 171 -18.48 7.87 1.89
C ALA A 171 -18.86 6.86 0.81
N LEU A 172 -18.37 5.63 0.88
CA LEU A 172 -18.71 4.57 -0.09
C LEU A 172 -20.19 4.20 -0.02
N LEU A 173 -20.80 3.91 -1.17
CA LEU A 173 -22.15 3.36 -1.21
C LEU A 173 -22.20 2.01 -0.51
N PRO A 174 -23.28 1.70 0.24
CA PRO A 174 -23.37 0.50 1.08
C PRO A 174 -23.08 -0.81 0.36
N ASP A 175 -23.54 -0.92 -0.89
CA ASP A 175 -23.57 -2.17 -1.66
C ASP A 175 -22.58 -2.21 -2.82
N VAL A 176 -21.78 -1.15 -3.02
CA VAL A 176 -20.69 -1.18 -4.01
C VAL A 176 -19.65 -2.20 -3.59
N LYS A 177 -19.39 -3.16 -4.48
CA LYS A 177 -18.40 -4.22 -4.27
C LYS A 177 -17.00 -3.71 -4.61
N LEU A 178 -16.06 -3.95 -3.70
CA LEU A 178 -14.65 -3.58 -3.83
C LEU A 178 -13.78 -4.82 -3.69
N PRO A 179 -12.75 -4.96 -4.53
CA PRO A 179 -11.72 -5.96 -4.29
C PRO A 179 -10.97 -5.58 -3.02
N MET A 180 -11.07 -6.39 -1.95
CA MET A 180 -10.40 -6.12 -0.68
C MET A 180 -9.24 -7.06 -0.43
N ILE A 181 -8.07 -6.48 -0.16
CA ILE A 181 -6.83 -7.22 0.01
C ILE A 181 -6.13 -6.87 1.34
N ALA A 182 -5.58 -7.87 2.01
CA ALA A 182 -4.69 -7.65 3.15
C ALA A 182 -3.33 -7.15 2.69
N THR A 183 -2.75 -6.14 3.36
CA THR A 183 -1.41 -5.63 3.04
C THR A 183 -0.34 -6.71 3.19
N ARG A 184 -0.56 -7.73 4.04
CA ARG A 184 0.33 -8.88 4.16
C ARG A 184 0.44 -9.70 2.87
N ASP A 185 -0.65 -9.83 2.13
CA ASP A 185 -0.64 -10.58 0.87
C ASP A 185 0.10 -9.81 -0.21
N VAL A 186 -0.11 -8.49 -0.28
CA VAL A 186 0.65 -7.60 -1.18
C VAL A 186 2.15 -7.68 -0.87
N GLY A 187 2.52 -7.58 0.42
CA GLY A 187 3.91 -7.65 0.86
C GLY A 187 4.56 -9.00 0.53
N ASN A 188 3.85 -10.09 0.76
CA ASN A 188 4.33 -11.44 0.44
C ASN A 188 4.51 -11.62 -1.08
N TYR A 189 3.54 -11.18 -1.88
CA TYR A 189 3.64 -11.25 -3.33
C TYR A 189 4.83 -10.43 -3.84
N ALA A 190 4.98 -9.19 -3.38
CA ALA A 190 6.09 -8.33 -3.75
C ALA A 190 7.45 -8.93 -3.35
N ALA A 191 7.56 -9.50 -2.15
CA ALA A 191 8.76 -10.18 -1.70
C ALA A 191 9.15 -11.36 -2.59
N GLN A 192 8.18 -12.19 -3.01
CA GLN A 192 8.41 -13.30 -3.94
C GLN A 192 8.89 -12.80 -5.30
N ARG A 193 8.28 -11.73 -5.85
CA ARG A 193 8.74 -11.15 -7.12
C ARG A 193 10.15 -10.59 -7.02
N LEU A 194 10.51 -9.95 -5.90
CA LEU A 194 11.87 -9.46 -5.66
C LEU A 194 12.89 -10.60 -5.49
N LEU A 195 12.52 -11.70 -4.85
CA LEU A 195 13.40 -12.86 -4.68
C LEU A 195 13.69 -13.56 -6.00
N HIS A 196 12.69 -13.72 -6.87
CA HIS A 196 12.83 -14.47 -8.11
C HIS A 196 13.24 -13.60 -9.31
N LEU A 197 12.88 -12.31 -9.33
CA LEU A 197 13.10 -11.37 -10.45
C LEU A 197 12.62 -11.96 -11.78
N ASP A 198 11.48 -12.64 -11.76
CA ASP A 198 10.89 -13.39 -12.87
C ASP A 198 9.94 -12.55 -13.74
N PHE A 199 10.20 -11.27 -13.79
CA PHE A 199 9.50 -10.31 -14.65
C PHE A 199 10.49 -9.52 -15.51
N SER A 200 10.07 -9.13 -16.71
CA SER A 200 10.89 -8.38 -17.66
C SER A 200 10.07 -7.31 -18.38
N GLY A 201 10.72 -6.24 -18.79
CA GLY A 201 10.04 -5.11 -19.41
C GLY A 201 9.15 -4.36 -18.42
N LYS A 202 7.99 -3.91 -18.90
CA LYS A 202 7.01 -3.18 -18.11
C LYS A 202 5.76 -4.06 -17.95
N GLN A 203 5.44 -4.42 -16.74
CA GLN A 203 4.33 -5.32 -16.41
C GLN A 203 3.44 -4.73 -15.34
N THR A 204 2.18 -5.04 -15.40
CA THR A 204 1.18 -4.72 -14.38
C THR A 204 0.53 -6.01 -13.90
N ARG A 205 0.26 -6.10 -12.61
CA ARG A 205 -0.48 -7.19 -11.99
C ARG A 205 -1.52 -6.60 -11.04
N GLU A 206 -2.79 -6.87 -11.27
CA GLU A 206 -3.82 -6.61 -10.28
C GLU A 206 -3.78 -7.66 -9.17
N LEU A 207 -3.94 -7.24 -7.92
CA LEU A 207 -4.07 -8.10 -6.74
C LEU A 207 -5.38 -7.76 -6.05
N LEU A 208 -6.38 -8.63 -6.18
CA LEU A 208 -7.77 -8.30 -5.88
C LEU A 208 -8.26 -8.83 -4.51
N GLY A 209 -7.39 -9.51 -3.73
CA GLY A 209 -7.80 -10.13 -2.48
C GLY A 209 -8.59 -11.42 -2.71
N GLU A 210 -9.16 -11.98 -1.64
CA GLU A 210 -9.89 -13.26 -1.70
C GLU A 210 -11.22 -13.10 -2.42
N ARG A 211 -11.95 -12.01 -2.15
CA ARG A 211 -13.23 -11.68 -2.80
C ARG A 211 -13.54 -10.19 -2.76
N ASP A 212 -14.56 -9.79 -3.51
CA ASP A 212 -15.10 -8.45 -3.46
C ASP A 212 -16.12 -8.34 -2.33
N LEU A 213 -16.06 -7.26 -1.56
CA LEU A 213 -16.94 -7.00 -0.44
C LEU A 213 -17.54 -5.60 -0.50
N SER A 214 -18.81 -5.49 -0.15
CA SER A 214 -19.45 -4.21 0.11
C SER A 214 -19.19 -3.74 1.55
N MET A 215 -19.39 -2.45 1.82
CA MET A 215 -19.24 -1.93 3.18
C MET A 215 -20.29 -2.50 4.13
N THR A 216 -21.47 -2.89 3.65
CA THR A 216 -22.49 -3.63 4.40
C THR A 216 -21.95 -4.99 4.86
N GLU A 217 -21.34 -5.76 3.97
CA GLU A 217 -20.73 -7.06 4.29
C GLU A 217 -19.52 -6.93 5.23
N VAL A 218 -18.65 -5.95 4.97
CA VAL A 218 -17.51 -5.61 5.83
C VAL A 218 -17.96 -5.35 7.26
N THR A 219 -18.98 -4.50 7.41
CA THR A 219 -19.53 -4.16 8.74
C THR A 219 -20.12 -5.39 9.45
N ALA A 220 -20.82 -6.25 8.72
CA ALA A 220 -21.37 -7.49 9.29
C ALA A 220 -20.28 -8.46 9.78
N VAL A 221 -19.15 -8.57 9.06
CA VAL A 221 -18.01 -9.38 9.50
C VAL A 221 -17.35 -8.78 10.74
N ILE A 222 -17.12 -7.47 10.75
CA ILE A 222 -16.58 -6.75 11.93
C ILE A 222 -17.51 -6.95 13.14
N ALA A 223 -18.82 -6.76 12.97
CA ALA A 223 -19.84 -6.92 14.01
C ALA A 223 -19.73 -8.28 14.71
N ARG A 224 -19.64 -9.36 13.93
CA ARG A 224 -19.44 -10.71 14.44
C ARG A 224 -18.12 -10.85 15.18
N GLY A 225 -17.04 -10.33 14.62
CA GLY A 225 -15.69 -10.44 15.20
C GLY A 225 -15.54 -9.76 16.56
N ILE A 226 -16.16 -8.59 16.74
CA ILE A 226 -16.09 -7.81 18.00
C ILE A 226 -17.27 -8.06 18.95
N GLY A 227 -18.21 -8.93 18.58
CA GLY A 227 -19.37 -9.26 19.41
C GLY A 227 -20.39 -8.12 19.55
N LYS A 228 -20.58 -7.30 18.52
CA LYS A 228 -21.55 -6.20 18.47
C LYS A 228 -22.58 -6.42 17.34
N PRO A 229 -23.62 -7.25 17.55
CA PRO A 229 -24.57 -7.62 16.49
C PRO A 229 -25.37 -6.44 15.93
N ASP A 230 -25.52 -5.36 16.71
CA ASP A 230 -26.26 -4.16 16.30
C ASP A 230 -25.40 -3.15 15.50
N LEU A 231 -24.11 -3.44 15.29
CA LEU A 231 -23.22 -2.59 14.51
C LEU A 231 -23.75 -2.46 13.07
N ARG A 232 -23.84 -1.21 12.58
CA ARG A 232 -24.39 -0.92 11.27
C ARG A 232 -23.42 -0.07 10.46
N TYR A 233 -23.50 -0.23 9.14
CA TYR A 233 -22.87 0.69 8.21
C TYR A 233 -23.75 1.92 8.02
N GLN A 234 -23.13 3.08 8.02
CA GLN A 234 -23.77 4.34 7.67
C GLN A 234 -22.95 5.03 6.58
N GLN A 235 -23.55 5.24 5.42
CA GLN A 235 -22.95 6.11 4.44
C GLN A 235 -22.93 7.55 4.97
N LEU A 236 -21.77 8.14 4.98
CA LEU A 236 -21.56 9.55 5.32
C LEU A 236 -21.57 10.41 4.05
N SER A 237 -21.93 11.69 4.19
CA SER A 237 -21.75 12.63 3.10
C SER A 237 -20.27 12.84 2.81
N TYR A 238 -19.94 13.29 1.61
CA TYR A 238 -18.57 13.60 1.23
C TYR A 238 -17.95 14.66 2.15
N ASP A 239 -18.72 15.69 2.51
CA ASP A 239 -18.28 16.75 3.42
C ASP A 239 -17.98 16.20 4.84
N GLN A 240 -18.80 15.27 5.34
CA GLN A 240 -18.57 14.61 6.63
C GLN A 240 -17.27 13.80 6.62
N VAL A 241 -17.00 13.08 5.53
CA VAL A 241 -15.76 12.29 5.41
C VAL A 241 -14.55 13.21 5.24
N GLU A 242 -14.67 14.28 4.44
CA GLU A 242 -13.59 15.27 4.29
C GLU A 242 -13.22 15.87 5.64
N GLN A 243 -14.21 16.32 6.43
CA GLN A 243 -13.97 16.87 7.76
C GLN A 243 -13.36 15.83 8.71
N ALA A 244 -13.86 14.60 8.71
CA ALA A 244 -13.30 13.53 9.54
C ALA A 244 -11.83 13.20 9.20
N LEU A 245 -11.45 13.24 7.92
CA LEU A 245 -10.06 13.09 7.50
C LEU A 245 -9.18 14.25 8.00
N ILE A 246 -9.69 15.48 7.91
CA ILE A 246 -8.99 16.67 8.43
C ILE A 246 -8.80 16.57 9.94
N ASP A 247 -9.82 16.16 10.68
CA ASP A 247 -9.78 15.98 12.14
C ASP A 247 -8.78 14.87 12.56
N LEU A 248 -8.55 13.89 11.68
CA LEU A 248 -7.52 12.86 11.83
C LEU A 248 -6.11 13.33 11.42
N GLY A 249 -5.95 14.59 11.03
CA GLY A 249 -4.67 15.20 10.68
C GLY A 249 -4.26 15.06 9.20
N VAL A 250 -5.18 14.64 8.32
CA VAL A 250 -4.94 14.70 6.88
C VAL A 250 -5.05 16.14 6.41
N PRO A 251 -4.05 16.69 5.70
CA PRO A 251 -4.16 18.04 5.16
C PRO A 251 -5.40 18.22 4.27
N PRO A 252 -6.07 19.39 4.28
CA PRO A 252 -7.31 19.60 3.52
C PRO A 252 -7.22 19.20 2.03
N LYS A 253 -6.12 19.55 1.36
CA LYS A 253 -5.90 19.13 -0.04
C LYS A 253 -5.83 17.61 -0.20
N GLY A 254 -5.24 16.90 0.77
CA GLY A 254 -5.21 15.45 0.80
C GLY A 254 -6.60 14.85 1.05
N ALA A 255 -7.36 15.41 1.99
CA ALA A 255 -8.73 14.99 2.29
C ALA A 255 -9.62 15.11 1.05
N ALA A 256 -9.54 16.23 0.32
CA ALA A 256 -10.26 16.43 -0.94
C ALA A 256 -9.91 15.36 -2.00
N LEU A 257 -8.65 14.93 -2.11
CA LEU A 257 -8.26 13.84 -3.01
C LEU A 257 -8.91 12.51 -2.62
N TYR A 258 -9.00 12.18 -1.33
CA TYR A 258 -9.70 10.97 -0.90
C TYR A 258 -11.20 11.03 -1.19
N VAL A 259 -11.83 12.19 -1.05
CA VAL A 259 -13.24 12.40 -1.43
C VAL A 259 -13.43 12.20 -2.94
N GLU A 260 -12.54 12.74 -3.76
CA GLU A 260 -12.55 12.52 -5.22
C GLU A 260 -12.45 11.01 -5.55
N MET A 261 -11.57 10.28 -4.86
CA MET A 261 -11.46 8.82 -5.03
C MET A 261 -12.76 8.09 -4.63
N TYR A 262 -13.39 8.45 -3.51
CA TYR A 262 -14.66 7.83 -3.12
C TYR A 262 -15.77 8.08 -4.12
N LYS A 263 -15.83 9.29 -4.71
CA LYS A 263 -16.77 9.59 -5.81
C LYS A 263 -16.53 8.68 -7.00
N ALA A 264 -15.29 8.59 -7.46
CA ALA A 264 -14.93 7.76 -8.60
C ALA A 264 -15.20 6.25 -8.38
N ILE A 265 -15.05 5.76 -7.14
CA ILE A 265 -15.43 4.39 -6.78
C ILE A 265 -16.96 4.23 -6.82
N ASN A 266 -17.71 5.14 -6.22
CA ASN A 266 -19.18 5.09 -6.19
C ASN A 266 -19.79 5.18 -7.59
N GLU A 267 -19.17 5.93 -8.50
CA GLU A 267 -19.56 6.09 -9.90
C GLU A 267 -19.03 4.97 -10.80
N GLN A 268 -18.37 3.96 -10.24
CA GLN A 268 -17.78 2.82 -10.97
C GLN A 268 -16.76 3.24 -12.06
N VAL A 269 -16.08 4.36 -11.87
CA VAL A 269 -14.94 4.79 -12.68
C VAL A 269 -13.68 3.99 -12.29
N VAL A 270 -13.53 3.72 -11.00
CA VAL A 270 -12.44 2.89 -10.45
C VAL A 270 -12.92 1.45 -10.35
N VAL A 271 -12.52 0.65 -11.33
CA VAL A 271 -12.84 -0.79 -11.41
C VAL A 271 -11.59 -1.59 -11.77
N PRO A 272 -11.49 -2.88 -11.40
CA PRO A 272 -10.45 -3.76 -11.91
C PRO A 272 -10.53 -3.90 -13.43
N LEU A 273 -9.39 -4.02 -14.09
CA LEU A 273 -9.30 -4.31 -15.54
C LEU A 273 -9.43 -5.79 -15.85
N GLU A 274 -8.93 -6.63 -14.93
CA GLU A 274 -8.92 -8.08 -15.11
C GLU A 274 -10.07 -8.71 -14.30
N PRO A 275 -10.76 -9.71 -14.85
CA PRO A 275 -11.67 -10.53 -14.06
C PRO A 275 -10.88 -11.27 -12.98
N ARG A 276 -11.53 -11.57 -11.86
CA ARG A 276 -10.91 -12.36 -10.79
C ARG A 276 -10.49 -13.74 -11.30
N SER A 277 -9.26 -14.13 -11.00
CA SER A 277 -8.64 -15.39 -11.39
C SER A 277 -7.74 -15.92 -10.26
N PRO A 278 -7.26 -17.16 -10.31
CA PRO A 278 -6.28 -17.66 -9.34
C PRO A 278 -4.99 -16.82 -9.27
N GLU A 279 -4.60 -16.17 -10.36
CA GLU A 279 -3.35 -15.42 -10.46
C GLU A 279 -3.43 -14.03 -9.79
N ASN A 280 -4.63 -13.46 -9.65
CA ASN A 280 -4.86 -12.16 -9.03
C ASN A 280 -5.65 -12.23 -7.71
N THR A 281 -6.06 -13.43 -7.28
CA THR A 281 -6.69 -13.70 -6.00
C THR A 281 -5.63 -14.02 -4.94
N THR A 282 -5.78 -13.47 -3.72
CA THR A 282 -4.86 -13.71 -2.62
C THR A 282 -5.57 -14.40 -1.43
N PRO A 283 -4.84 -15.14 -0.57
CA PRO A 283 -5.47 -16.12 0.33
C PRO A 283 -6.16 -15.54 1.56
N THR A 284 -5.86 -14.29 1.95
CA THR A 284 -6.40 -13.74 3.21
C THR A 284 -7.86 -13.35 3.05
N SER A 285 -8.76 -14.04 3.76
CA SER A 285 -10.16 -13.65 3.87
C SER A 285 -10.33 -12.44 4.81
N PHE A 286 -11.39 -11.68 4.61
CA PHE A 286 -11.69 -10.56 5.49
C PHE A 286 -12.02 -11.03 6.91
N GLU A 287 -12.62 -12.20 7.06
CA GLU A 287 -12.85 -12.85 8.34
C GLU A 287 -11.56 -13.13 9.10
N SER A 288 -10.54 -13.72 8.41
CA SER A 288 -9.22 -13.93 9.02
C SER A 288 -8.58 -12.61 9.43
N PHE A 289 -8.63 -11.60 8.57
CA PHE A 289 -8.12 -10.27 8.90
C PHE A 289 -8.80 -9.68 10.13
N VAL A 290 -10.13 -9.81 10.23
CA VAL A 290 -10.88 -9.31 11.39
C VAL A 290 -10.41 -10.02 12.65
N GLN A 291 -10.28 -11.34 12.66
CA GLN A 291 -9.84 -12.10 13.83
C GLN A 291 -8.39 -11.80 14.22
N ASP A 292 -7.47 -11.78 13.22
CA ASP A 292 -6.03 -11.68 13.49
C ASP A 292 -5.59 -10.23 13.80
N VAL A 293 -6.25 -9.23 13.19
CA VAL A 293 -5.78 -7.83 13.21
C VAL A 293 -6.81 -6.88 13.83
N PHE A 294 -8.04 -6.87 13.30
CA PHE A 294 -9.04 -5.89 13.71
C PHE A 294 -9.45 -6.05 15.16
N VAL A 295 -9.73 -7.27 15.62
CA VAL A 295 -10.13 -7.57 17.01
C VAL A 295 -9.03 -7.18 17.99
N ALA A 296 -7.78 -7.46 17.67
CA ALA A 296 -6.64 -7.08 18.52
C ALA A 296 -6.51 -5.55 18.63
N ALA A 297 -6.61 -4.83 17.51
CA ALA A 297 -6.57 -3.36 17.48
C ALA A 297 -7.78 -2.74 18.22
N TYR A 298 -8.96 -3.30 18.03
CA TYR A 298 -10.17 -2.90 18.73
C TYR A 298 -10.02 -3.06 20.25
N ARG A 299 -9.59 -4.23 20.76
CA ARG A 299 -9.38 -4.47 22.19
C ARG A 299 -8.26 -3.64 22.80
N GLY A 300 -7.18 -3.38 22.07
CA GLY A 300 -6.06 -2.55 22.52
C GLY A 300 -6.46 -1.10 22.81
N LYS A 301 -7.50 -0.58 22.15
CA LYS A 301 -8.05 0.74 22.45
C LYS A 301 -8.91 0.77 23.72
N THR A 302 -9.53 -0.37 24.10
CA THR A 302 -10.28 -0.49 25.38
C THR A 302 -9.39 -0.49 26.61
N SER A 303 -8.11 -0.90 26.47
CA SER A 303 -7.17 -0.97 27.60
C SER A 303 -6.52 0.39 27.91
N ASN A 304 -6.67 1.38 27.05
CA ASN A 304 -6.07 2.71 27.16
C ASN A 304 -7.11 3.84 27.36
N ALA A 305 -8.38 3.52 27.52
CA ALA A 305 -9.48 4.44 27.80
C ALA A 305 -10.02 4.20 29.22
#